data_0e75ced86de5f09749238ecfeefd1e97
#
_entry.id   0e75ced86de5f09749238ecfeefd1e97
#
_cell.length_a   1.000
_cell.length_b   1.000
_cell.length_c   1.000
_cell.angle_alpha   90.00
_cell.angle_beta   90.00
_cell.angle_gamma   90.00
#
_symmetry.space_group_name_H-M   'P 1'
#
loop_
_entity.id
_entity.type
_entity.pdbx_description
1 polymer ?
#
loop_
_entity_poly.entity_id
_entity_poly.type
_entity_poly.pdbx_seq_one_letter_code
_entity_poly.pdbx_strand_id
1 'polypeptide(L)'
;AFSCYNIQTRLNGESVSLIMISSKYDWQFATNFTDEKFLKKAKKAGLEPAAASLLYQRGVQTEEALQEFLEPSLDQLHNPYDLHDMERAVERIRAAIENYEQILIYGDYDADGMTSASIVKEALEQLGAECQVYLPNRFTDGYGPNSSVYKYFIENQGISLIITVDNGVAGLEAIELAQSLGVDVIVTDHHSMPEELPN
;
A
#
# COMPACT_ATOMS: atom_id res chain seq x y z
N ALA A 1 16.92 30.87 6.35
CA ALA A 1 18.28 31.23 5.87
C ALA A 1 18.96 29.93 5.47
N PHE A 2 19.30 29.78 4.18
CA PHE A 2 20.08 28.63 3.70
C PHE A 2 21.56 28.89 4.06
N SER A 3 22.14 28.03 4.87
CA SER A 3 23.58 28.05 5.12
C SER A 3 24.25 27.14 4.11
N CYS A 4 25.02 27.73 3.20
CA CYS A 4 25.81 26.96 2.24
C CYS A 4 27.20 26.70 2.85
N TYR A 5 27.58 25.44 2.96
CA TYR A 5 28.95 25.05 3.31
C TYR A 5 29.74 24.76 2.02
N ASN A 6 30.86 25.48 1.89
CA ASN A 6 31.85 25.18 0.82
C ASN A 6 32.81 24.13 1.33
N ILE A 7 32.79 22.95 0.73
CA ILE A 7 33.83 21.94 0.91
C ILE A 7 34.77 22.04 -0.28
N GLN A 8 36.03 22.43 -0.01
CA GLN A 8 37.10 22.36 -1.02
C GLN A 8 37.68 20.94 -1.05
N THR A 9 37.47 20.24 -2.16
CA THR A 9 38.17 18.99 -2.45
C THR A 9 39.15 19.21 -3.60
N ARG A 10 40.32 18.58 -3.53
CA ARG A 10 41.27 18.56 -4.66
C ARG A 10 41.04 17.29 -5.46
N LEU A 11 40.56 17.44 -6.68
CA LEU A 11 40.55 16.39 -7.70
C LEU A 11 41.53 16.79 -8.80
N ASN A 12 42.52 15.95 -9.07
CA ASN A 12 43.57 16.15 -10.12
C ASN A 12 44.34 17.46 -10.01
N GLY A 13 44.54 17.98 -8.80
CA GLY A 13 45.35 19.20 -8.58
C GLY A 13 44.58 20.52 -8.72
N GLU A 14 43.34 20.49 -9.15
CA GLU A 14 42.45 21.67 -9.21
C GLU A 14 41.52 21.75 -8.01
N SER A 15 41.27 22.98 -7.52
CA SER A 15 40.35 23.24 -6.43
C SER A 15 38.91 23.25 -6.98
N VAL A 16 38.14 22.23 -6.67
CA VAL A 16 36.72 22.18 -7.00
C VAL A 16 35.92 22.62 -5.78
N SER A 17 35.17 23.72 -5.91
CA SER A 17 34.20 24.16 -4.90
C SER A 17 32.88 23.41 -5.09
N LEU A 18 32.58 22.47 -4.22
CA LEU A 18 31.26 21.83 -4.14
C LEU A 18 30.34 22.71 -3.28
N ILE A 19 29.32 23.26 -3.90
CA ILE A 19 28.23 23.93 -3.16
C ILE A 19 27.32 22.83 -2.61
N MET A 20 27.45 22.53 -1.32
CA MET A 20 26.51 21.66 -0.65
C MET A 20 25.28 22.47 -0.20
N ILE A 21 24.13 22.12 -0.71
CA ILE A 21 22.87 22.63 -0.20
C ILE A 21 22.64 21.97 1.17
N SER A 22 22.54 22.76 2.24
CA SER A 22 22.21 22.23 3.56
C SER A 22 20.86 21.54 3.51
N SER A 23 20.79 20.29 3.98
CA SER A 23 19.53 19.58 4.11
C SER A 23 18.57 20.33 5.03
N LYS A 24 17.29 20.39 4.67
CA LYS A 24 16.23 20.89 5.55
C LYS A 24 16.04 19.99 6.78
N TYR A 25 16.51 18.76 6.71
CA TYR A 25 16.35 17.72 7.72
C TYR A 25 17.70 17.33 8.29
N ASP A 26 17.72 17.02 9.58
CA ASP A 26 18.86 16.37 10.24
C ASP A 26 18.79 14.87 9.92
N TRP A 27 19.72 14.43 9.07
CA TRP A 27 19.78 13.03 8.62
C TRP A 27 20.42 12.18 9.71
N GLN A 28 19.64 11.32 10.32
CA GLN A 28 20.13 10.33 11.26
C GLN A 28 20.29 8.98 10.55
N PHE A 29 21.52 8.51 10.51
CA PHE A 29 21.81 7.15 10.02
C PHE A 29 21.76 6.21 11.21
N ALA A 30 21.09 5.07 11.06
CA ALA A 30 21.16 4.00 12.04
C ALA A 30 22.60 3.43 12.04
N THR A 31 23.40 3.88 13.00
CA THR A 31 24.85 3.75 12.97
C THR A 31 25.41 2.43 13.49
N ASN A 32 24.58 1.53 14.04
CA ASN A 32 25.10 0.36 14.76
C ASN A 32 24.56 -0.95 14.17
N PHE A 33 24.76 -1.16 12.88
CA PHE A 33 24.65 -2.50 12.35
C PHE A 33 25.98 -3.25 12.58
N THR A 34 26.00 -4.18 13.50
CA THR A 34 27.20 -4.91 13.94
C THR A 34 27.12 -6.43 13.80
N ASP A 35 26.10 -6.97 13.12
CA ASP A 35 26.06 -8.42 12.90
C ASP A 35 26.99 -8.83 11.74
N GLU A 36 28.25 -9.06 12.10
CA GLU A 36 29.26 -9.51 11.14
C GLU A 36 28.93 -10.86 10.51
N LYS A 37 28.17 -11.72 11.19
CA LYS A 37 27.80 -13.05 10.64
C LYS A 37 26.79 -12.86 9.51
N PHE A 38 25.78 -12.01 9.73
CA PHE A 38 24.80 -11.69 8.70
C PHE A 38 25.48 -11.01 7.50
N LEU A 39 26.36 -10.03 7.73
CA LEU A 39 27.09 -9.36 6.63
C LEU A 39 27.91 -10.33 5.78
N LYS A 40 28.57 -11.31 6.41
CA LYS A 40 29.32 -12.35 5.68
C LYS A 40 28.41 -13.20 4.80
N LYS A 41 27.22 -13.57 5.30
CA LYS A 41 26.22 -14.33 4.55
C LYS A 41 25.64 -13.50 3.39
N ALA A 42 25.21 -12.27 3.66
CA ALA A 42 24.73 -11.35 2.66
C ALA A 42 25.75 -11.10 1.54
N LYS A 43 27.02 -10.96 1.87
CA LYS A 43 28.09 -10.85 0.88
C LYS A 43 28.23 -12.11 0.01
N LYS A 44 28.09 -13.31 0.59
CA LYS A 44 28.08 -14.56 -0.18
C LYS A 44 26.89 -14.64 -1.14
N ALA A 45 25.75 -14.05 -0.77
CA ALA A 45 24.57 -13.92 -1.61
C ALA A 45 24.67 -12.75 -2.63
N GLY A 46 25.83 -12.08 -2.72
CA GLY A 46 26.06 -11.01 -3.69
C GLY A 46 25.59 -9.62 -3.28
N LEU A 47 25.20 -9.44 -2.01
CA LEU A 47 24.73 -8.13 -1.52
C LEU A 47 25.89 -7.24 -1.06
N GLU A 48 25.79 -5.96 -1.41
CA GLU A 48 26.66 -4.92 -0.87
C GLU A 48 26.33 -4.64 0.61
N PRO A 49 27.30 -4.22 1.45
CA PRO A 49 27.10 -3.97 2.87
C PRO A 49 25.94 -3.02 3.21
N ALA A 50 25.75 -1.99 2.39
CA ALA A 50 24.65 -1.03 2.59
C ALA A 50 23.27 -1.69 2.41
N ALA A 51 23.10 -2.50 1.36
CA ALA A 51 21.87 -3.24 1.11
C ALA A 51 21.62 -4.28 2.22
N ALA A 52 22.64 -5.01 2.64
CA ALA A 52 22.55 -5.95 3.75
C ALA A 52 22.13 -5.27 5.06
N SER A 53 22.67 -4.09 5.35
CA SER A 53 22.29 -3.31 6.54
C SER A 53 20.82 -2.88 6.50
N LEU A 54 20.33 -2.45 5.34
CA LEU A 54 18.93 -2.06 5.17
C LEU A 54 17.98 -3.26 5.36
N LEU A 55 18.30 -4.41 4.78
CA LEU A 55 17.51 -5.62 4.94
C LEU A 55 17.46 -6.06 6.41
N TYR A 56 18.60 -6.04 7.10
CA TYR A 56 18.65 -6.39 8.51
C TYR A 56 17.78 -5.47 9.38
N GLN A 57 17.83 -4.16 9.13
CA GLN A 57 16.99 -3.17 9.82
C GLN A 57 15.49 -3.35 9.53
N ARG A 58 15.15 -3.96 8.39
CA ARG A 58 13.78 -4.28 7.98
C ARG A 58 13.31 -5.66 8.46
N GLY A 59 14.09 -6.32 9.33
CA GLY A 59 13.71 -7.59 9.94
C GLY A 59 14.25 -8.85 9.23
N VAL A 60 14.94 -8.71 8.10
CA VAL A 60 15.63 -9.83 7.42
C VAL A 60 16.95 -10.09 8.15
N GLN A 61 16.92 -10.91 9.22
CA GLN A 61 18.02 -11.05 10.15
C GLN A 61 18.66 -12.45 10.16
N THR A 62 18.03 -13.42 9.54
CA THR A 62 18.54 -14.80 9.43
C THR A 62 18.95 -15.15 8.01
N GLU A 63 19.65 -16.27 7.83
CA GLU A 63 20.04 -16.76 6.51
C GLU A 63 18.82 -17.22 5.72
N GLU A 64 17.90 -17.89 6.41
CA GLU A 64 16.65 -18.38 5.85
C GLU A 64 15.79 -17.19 5.35
N ALA A 65 15.57 -16.17 6.20
CA ALA A 65 14.84 -14.98 5.81
C ALA A 65 15.52 -14.21 4.67
N LEU A 66 16.85 -14.21 4.62
CA LEU A 66 17.59 -13.60 3.52
C LEU A 66 17.37 -14.38 2.21
N GLN A 67 17.41 -15.70 2.26
CA GLN A 67 17.17 -16.54 1.09
C GLN A 67 15.73 -16.37 0.58
N GLU A 68 14.75 -16.44 1.47
CA GLU A 68 13.34 -16.23 1.15
C GLU A 68 13.10 -14.87 0.49
N PHE A 69 13.77 -13.81 1.00
CA PHE A 69 13.65 -12.47 0.42
C PHE A 69 14.28 -12.37 -0.97
N LEU A 70 15.42 -13.03 -1.21
CA LEU A 70 16.15 -12.99 -2.48
C LEU A 70 15.59 -13.94 -3.54
N GLU A 71 14.97 -15.04 -3.11
CA GLU A 71 14.42 -16.08 -3.98
C GLU A 71 12.92 -16.29 -3.68
N PRO A 72 12.06 -15.29 -3.98
CA PRO A 72 10.63 -15.40 -3.67
C PRO A 72 9.98 -16.50 -4.49
N SER A 73 9.09 -17.26 -3.86
CA SER A 73 8.30 -18.32 -4.49
C SER A 73 6.84 -18.27 -4.06
N LEU A 74 5.96 -18.91 -4.84
CA LEU A 74 4.53 -19.00 -4.51
C LEU A 74 4.27 -19.80 -3.23
N ASP A 75 5.19 -20.72 -2.86
CA ASP A 75 5.07 -21.53 -1.64
C ASP A 75 5.26 -20.70 -0.36
N GLN A 76 5.78 -19.47 -0.48
CA GLN A 76 5.94 -18.53 0.63
C GLN A 76 4.71 -17.65 0.88
N LEU A 77 3.69 -17.75 0.03
CA LEU A 77 2.45 -17.01 0.24
C LEU A 77 1.72 -17.50 1.48
N HIS A 78 1.32 -16.57 2.33
CA HIS A 78 0.50 -16.86 3.50
C HIS A 78 -0.92 -17.27 3.08
N ASN A 79 -1.62 -17.94 3.99
CA ASN A 79 -3.02 -18.23 3.78
C ASN A 79 -3.82 -16.91 3.74
N PRO A 80 -4.64 -16.65 2.69
CA PRO A 80 -5.47 -15.43 2.63
C PRO A 80 -6.36 -15.23 3.86
N TYR A 81 -6.79 -16.31 4.52
CA TYR A 81 -7.59 -16.24 5.74
C TYR A 81 -6.82 -15.78 6.99
N ASP A 82 -5.50 -15.61 6.91
CA ASP A 82 -4.71 -14.97 7.95
C ASP A 82 -4.89 -13.43 7.97
N LEU A 83 -5.47 -12.86 6.90
CA LEU A 83 -5.85 -11.45 6.86
C LEU A 83 -7.05 -11.19 7.78
N HIS A 84 -7.00 -10.07 8.48
CA HIS A 84 -8.07 -9.64 9.37
C HIS A 84 -9.40 -9.55 8.61
N ASP A 85 -10.48 -10.04 9.21
CA ASP A 85 -11.86 -10.03 8.67
C ASP A 85 -12.05 -10.68 7.30
N MET A 86 -11.10 -11.46 6.79
CA MET A 86 -11.21 -12.10 5.47
C MET A 86 -12.45 -12.98 5.36
N GLU A 87 -12.73 -13.80 6.37
CA GLU A 87 -13.89 -14.69 6.37
C GLU A 87 -15.20 -13.90 6.28
N ARG A 88 -15.33 -12.84 7.09
CA ARG A 88 -16.49 -11.94 7.09
C ARG A 88 -16.66 -11.24 5.74
N ALA A 89 -15.56 -10.78 5.13
CA ALA A 89 -15.58 -10.14 3.81
C ALA A 89 -16.05 -11.12 2.73
N VAL A 90 -15.53 -12.34 2.74
CA VAL A 90 -15.94 -13.41 1.79
C VAL A 90 -17.42 -13.74 1.96
N GLU A 91 -17.92 -13.91 3.18
CA GLU A 91 -19.34 -14.18 3.44
C GLU A 91 -20.23 -13.03 2.95
N ARG A 92 -19.81 -11.77 3.18
CA ARG A 92 -20.57 -10.60 2.72
C ARG A 92 -20.62 -10.50 1.17
N ILE A 93 -19.50 -10.77 0.50
CA ILE A 93 -19.45 -10.81 -0.98
C ILE A 93 -20.35 -11.92 -1.52
N ARG A 94 -20.28 -13.12 -0.93
CA ARG A 94 -21.17 -14.24 -1.34
C ARG A 94 -22.64 -13.89 -1.19
N ALA A 95 -23.00 -13.28 -0.07
CA ALA A 95 -24.36 -12.82 0.15
C ALA A 95 -24.81 -11.80 -0.90
N ALA A 96 -23.93 -10.86 -1.27
CA ALA A 96 -24.20 -9.88 -2.31
C ALA A 96 -24.47 -10.55 -3.67
N ILE A 97 -23.64 -11.53 -4.04
CA ILE A 97 -23.82 -12.31 -5.30
C ILE A 97 -25.14 -13.07 -5.28
N GLU A 98 -25.44 -13.79 -4.19
CA GLU A 98 -26.67 -14.59 -4.06
C GLU A 98 -27.95 -13.74 -4.10
N ASN A 99 -27.88 -12.51 -3.61
CA ASN A 99 -28.99 -11.56 -3.60
C ASN A 99 -29.04 -10.61 -4.80
N TYR A 100 -28.15 -10.78 -5.78
CA TYR A 100 -28.04 -9.90 -6.95
C TYR A 100 -27.86 -8.42 -6.58
N GLU A 101 -27.07 -8.15 -5.54
CA GLU A 101 -26.76 -6.82 -5.09
C GLU A 101 -25.79 -6.12 -6.05
N GLN A 102 -25.96 -4.81 -6.21
CA GLN A 102 -25.04 -3.98 -6.99
C GLN A 102 -23.78 -3.68 -6.17
N ILE A 103 -22.61 -4.04 -6.69
CA ILE A 103 -21.33 -3.87 -6.02
C ILE A 103 -20.53 -2.75 -6.70
N LEU A 104 -20.01 -1.83 -5.90
CA LEU A 104 -19.04 -0.84 -6.36
C LEU A 104 -17.62 -1.27 -5.98
N ILE A 105 -16.74 -1.39 -6.95
CA ILE A 105 -15.30 -1.54 -6.75
C ILE A 105 -14.69 -0.14 -6.85
N TYR A 106 -14.20 0.37 -5.75
CA TYR A 106 -13.61 1.70 -5.67
C TYR A 106 -12.09 1.58 -5.61
N GLY A 107 -11.42 1.85 -6.73
CA GLY A 107 -9.96 1.75 -6.84
C GLY A 107 -9.23 3.06 -6.55
N ASP A 108 -7.91 3.06 -6.77
CA ASP A 108 -7.10 4.26 -6.85
C ASP A 108 -6.76 4.59 -8.32
N TYR A 109 -6.25 5.79 -8.55
CA TYR A 109 -5.93 6.33 -9.88
C TYR A 109 -4.57 5.89 -10.42
N ASP A 110 -3.75 5.21 -9.63
CA ASP A 110 -2.43 4.75 -10.04
C ASP A 110 -2.45 3.30 -10.59
N ALA A 111 -1.27 2.75 -10.88
CA ALA A 111 -1.16 1.42 -11.49
C ALA A 111 -1.67 0.32 -10.56
N ASP A 112 -1.42 0.43 -9.25
CA ASP A 112 -1.87 -0.55 -8.25
C ASP A 112 -3.40 -0.55 -8.13
N GLY A 113 -4.00 0.62 -7.98
CA GLY A 113 -5.45 0.76 -7.91
C GLY A 113 -6.18 0.29 -9.17
N MET A 114 -5.65 0.64 -10.36
CA MET A 114 -6.24 0.19 -11.63
C MET A 114 -6.14 -1.31 -11.82
N THR A 115 -5.00 -1.92 -11.53
CA THR A 115 -4.80 -3.37 -11.69
C THR A 115 -5.58 -4.16 -10.65
N SER A 116 -5.59 -3.72 -9.39
CA SER A 116 -6.38 -4.32 -8.32
C SER A 116 -7.88 -4.30 -8.63
N ALA A 117 -8.40 -3.15 -9.09
CA ALA A 117 -9.79 -3.02 -9.49
C ALA A 117 -10.15 -3.96 -10.65
N SER A 118 -9.24 -4.11 -11.61
CA SER A 118 -9.43 -5.03 -12.73
C SER A 118 -9.48 -6.49 -12.31
N ILE A 119 -8.58 -6.90 -11.40
CA ILE A 119 -8.53 -8.28 -10.86
C ILE A 119 -9.82 -8.59 -10.09
N VAL A 120 -10.22 -7.70 -9.19
CA VAL A 120 -11.43 -7.91 -8.38
C VAL A 120 -12.68 -7.93 -9.25
N LYS A 121 -12.78 -7.00 -10.23
CA LYS A 121 -13.88 -6.99 -11.20
C LYS A 121 -13.99 -8.29 -11.95
N GLU A 122 -12.91 -8.74 -12.56
CA GLU A 122 -12.89 -9.99 -13.35
C GLU A 122 -13.29 -11.19 -12.49
N ALA A 123 -12.76 -11.28 -11.26
CA ALA A 123 -13.09 -12.36 -10.34
C ALA A 123 -14.58 -12.35 -9.95
N LEU A 124 -15.14 -11.20 -9.62
CA LEU A 124 -16.54 -11.07 -9.22
C LEU A 124 -17.49 -11.36 -10.39
N GLU A 125 -17.19 -10.87 -11.60
CA GLU A 125 -17.97 -11.16 -12.79
C GLU A 125 -17.98 -12.66 -13.16
N GLN A 126 -16.83 -13.35 -12.99
CA GLN A 126 -16.76 -14.81 -13.18
C GLN A 126 -17.61 -15.57 -12.17
N LEU A 127 -17.84 -15.01 -10.98
CA LEU A 127 -18.74 -15.56 -9.96
C LEU A 127 -20.20 -15.14 -10.14
N GLY A 128 -20.51 -14.35 -11.17
CA GLY A 128 -21.86 -13.92 -11.51
C GLY A 128 -22.33 -12.66 -10.78
N ALA A 129 -21.42 -11.89 -10.19
CA ALA A 129 -21.77 -10.61 -9.57
C ALA A 129 -22.04 -9.51 -10.60
N GLU A 130 -22.95 -8.59 -10.27
CA GLU A 130 -23.11 -7.33 -10.96
C GLU A 130 -22.26 -6.25 -10.26
N CYS A 131 -21.21 -5.79 -10.92
CA CYS A 131 -20.29 -4.83 -10.33
C CYS A 131 -19.91 -3.68 -11.28
N GLN A 132 -19.70 -2.53 -10.69
CA GLN A 132 -19.20 -1.32 -11.35
C GLN A 132 -17.84 -0.96 -10.78
N VAL A 133 -16.96 -0.38 -11.61
CA VAL A 133 -15.66 0.14 -11.17
C VAL A 133 -15.68 1.66 -11.21
N TYR A 134 -15.18 2.27 -10.15
CA TYR A 134 -14.88 3.70 -10.12
C TYR A 134 -13.41 3.90 -9.76
N LEU A 135 -12.72 4.69 -10.57
CA LEU A 135 -11.37 5.14 -10.33
C LEU A 135 -11.41 6.65 -10.13
N PRO A 136 -11.00 7.18 -8.96
CA PRO A 136 -11.10 8.59 -8.68
C PRO A 136 -10.18 9.42 -9.59
N ASN A 137 -10.63 10.61 -9.93
CA ASN A 137 -9.77 11.56 -10.63
C ASN A 137 -8.96 12.36 -9.61
N ARG A 138 -7.63 12.26 -9.70
CA ARG A 138 -6.69 12.94 -8.80
C ARG A 138 -6.96 14.43 -8.60
N PHE A 139 -7.45 15.11 -9.63
CA PHE A 139 -7.64 16.55 -9.61
C PHE A 139 -9.00 17.00 -9.09
N THR A 140 -10.04 16.17 -9.22
CA THR A 140 -11.42 16.50 -8.84
C THR A 140 -11.86 15.83 -7.56
N ASP A 141 -11.48 14.55 -7.34
CA ASP A 141 -12.00 13.74 -6.27
C ASP A 141 -11.01 13.59 -5.10
N GLY A 142 -9.73 13.87 -5.35
CA GLY A 142 -8.66 13.71 -4.38
C GLY A 142 -8.18 12.25 -4.29
N TYR A 143 -7.54 11.93 -3.17
CA TYR A 143 -7.05 10.60 -2.85
C TYR A 143 -8.01 9.89 -1.90
N GLY A 144 -8.23 8.60 -2.15
CA GLY A 144 -9.02 7.72 -1.27
C GLY A 144 -10.53 7.90 -1.41
N PRO A 145 -11.30 7.31 -0.50
CA PRO A 145 -12.76 7.36 -0.50
C PRO A 145 -13.32 8.79 -0.44
N ASN A 146 -14.30 9.07 -1.30
CA ASN A 146 -14.93 10.39 -1.40
C ASN A 146 -16.43 10.29 -1.10
N SER A 147 -16.88 11.01 -0.08
CA SER A 147 -18.27 11.01 0.41
C SER A 147 -19.29 11.38 -0.67
N SER A 148 -18.96 12.34 -1.54
CA SER A 148 -19.87 12.78 -2.62
C SER A 148 -19.99 11.70 -3.70
N VAL A 149 -18.92 11.01 -4.02
CA VAL A 149 -18.90 9.88 -4.97
C VAL A 149 -19.68 8.70 -4.40
N TYR A 150 -19.44 8.32 -3.16
CA TYR A 150 -20.19 7.24 -2.50
C TYR A 150 -21.69 7.53 -2.50
N LYS A 151 -22.07 8.74 -2.08
CA LYS A 151 -23.46 9.17 -2.08
C LYS A 151 -24.09 9.07 -3.47
N TYR A 152 -23.39 9.51 -4.51
CA TYR A 152 -23.88 9.43 -5.89
C TYR A 152 -24.17 7.97 -6.29
N PHE A 153 -23.24 7.05 -6.06
CA PHE A 153 -23.41 5.64 -6.43
C PHE A 153 -24.51 4.96 -5.62
N ILE A 154 -24.59 5.24 -4.34
CA ILE A 154 -25.63 4.68 -3.47
C ILE A 154 -27.02 5.15 -3.89
N GLU A 155 -27.22 6.48 -4.05
CA GLU A 155 -28.53 7.04 -4.34
C GLU A 155 -28.99 6.86 -5.78
N ASN A 156 -28.06 6.82 -6.76
CA ASN A 156 -28.43 6.84 -8.18
C ASN A 156 -28.16 5.51 -8.91
N GLN A 157 -27.29 4.64 -8.36
CA GLN A 157 -26.94 3.36 -8.98
C GLN A 157 -27.37 2.16 -8.15
N GLY A 158 -27.95 2.37 -6.96
CA GLY A 158 -28.45 1.31 -6.11
C GLY A 158 -27.35 0.42 -5.51
N ILE A 159 -26.15 0.96 -5.34
CA ILE A 159 -25.03 0.23 -4.72
C ILE A 159 -25.38 -0.11 -3.27
N SER A 160 -25.17 -1.35 -2.87
CA SER A 160 -25.39 -1.87 -1.52
C SER A 160 -24.14 -2.47 -0.88
N LEU A 161 -23.08 -2.69 -1.67
CA LEU A 161 -21.77 -3.09 -1.19
C LEU A 161 -20.69 -2.29 -1.92
N ILE A 162 -19.75 -1.72 -1.16
CA ILE A 162 -18.55 -1.07 -1.70
C ILE A 162 -17.34 -1.90 -1.32
N ILE A 163 -16.47 -2.20 -2.28
CA ILE A 163 -15.17 -2.84 -2.06
C ILE A 163 -14.10 -1.85 -2.49
N THR A 164 -13.32 -1.34 -1.55
CA THR A 164 -12.17 -0.51 -1.90
C THR A 164 -10.96 -1.40 -2.21
N VAL A 165 -10.16 -0.99 -3.15
CA VAL A 165 -8.91 -1.66 -3.49
C VAL A 165 -7.79 -0.65 -3.61
N ASP A 166 -6.68 -0.91 -2.92
CA ASP A 166 -5.51 -0.03 -2.86
C ASP A 166 -5.78 1.35 -2.23
N ASN A 167 -6.85 1.45 -1.48
CA ASN A 167 -7.21 2.63 -0.68
C ASN A 167 -8.27 2.26 0.36
N GLY A 168 -8.60 3.20 1.24
CA GLY A 168 -9.74 3.05 2.14
C GLY A 168 -9.40 3.21 3.61
N VAL A 169 -8.22 2.84 4.08
CA VAL A 169 -7.86 2.93 5.51
C VAL A 169 -7.99 4.35 6.07
N ALA A 170 -7.76 5.38 5.25
CA ALA A 170 -7.92 6.77 5.64
C ALA A 170 -9.31 7.36 5.30
N GLY A 171 -10.26 6.54 4.87
CA GLY A 171 -11.55 6.95 4.35
C GLY A 171 -12.69 7.04 5.37
N LEU A 172 -12.40 7.28 6.66
CA LEU A 172 -13.36 7.22 7.77
C LEU A 172 -14.69 7.93 7.45
N GLU A 173 -14.65 9.20 7.06
CA GLU A 173 -15.85 10.01 6.80
C GLU A 173 -16.74 9.43 5.68
N ALA A 174 -16.13 8.97 4.58
CA ALA A 174 -16.86 8.40 3.46
C ALA A 174 -17.46 7.03 3.81
N ILE A 175 -16.74 6.23 4.58
CA ILE A 175 -17.19 4.90 5.02
C ILE A 175 -18.34 5.04 6.01
N GLU A 176 -18.24 5.94 7.00
CA GLU A 176 -19.34 6.23 7.94
C GLU A 176 -20.58 6.74 7.21
N LEU A 177 -20.42 7.58 6.18
CA LEU A 177 -21.54 8.00 5.34
C LEU A 177 -22.20 6.81 4.65
N ALA A 178 -21.43 5.92 4.00
CA ALA A 178 -21.98 4.73 3.35
C ALA A 178 -22.75 3.85 4.33
N GLN A 179 -22.16 3.58 5.50
CA GLN A 179 -22.81 2.80 6.57
C GLN A 179 -24.09 3.47 7.08
N SER A 180 -24.10 4.79 7.23
CA SER A 180 -25.30 5.53 7.63
C SER A 180 -26.44 5.43 6.60
N LEU A 181 -26.10 5.17 5.34
CA LEU A 181 -27.04 4.93 4.25
C LEU A 181 -27.39 3.43 4.07
N GLY A 182 -26.92 2.56 4.95
CA GLY A 182 -27.20 1.13 4.93
C GLY A 182 -26.36 0.34 3.96
N VAL A 183 -25.20 0.86 3.54
CA VAL A 183 -24.28 0.22 2.60
C VAL A 183 -23.04 -0.28 3.33
N ASP A 184 -22.72 -1.55 3.15
CA ASP A 184 -21.51 -2.15 3.71
C ASP A 184 -20.27 -1.76 2.90
N VAL A 185 -19.14 -1.63 3.60
CA VAL A 185 -17.85 -1.33 2.97
C VAL A 185 -16.81 -2.36 3.39
N ILE A 186 -16.16 -2.97 2.40
CA ILE A 186 -14.99 -3.84 2.59
C ILE A 186 -13.76 -3.05 2.15
N VAL A 187 -12.82 -2.86 3.07
CA VAL A 187 -11.58 -2.15 2.79
C VAL A 187 -10.46 -3.14 2.51
N THR A 188 -9.84 -3.05 1.33
CA THR A 188 -8.59 -3.75 1.03
C THR A 188 -7.51 -2.72 0.68
N ASP A 189 -6.55 -2.57 1.59
CA ASP A 189 -5.55 -1.51 1.52
C ASP A 189 -4.24 -1.98 2.15
N HIS A 190 -3.12 -1.39 1.74
CA HIS A 190 -1.79 -1.67 2.27
C HIS A 190 -1.04 -0.40 2.71
N HIS A 191 -1.69 0.75 2.65
CA HIS A 191 -1.12 2.02 3.08
C HIS A 191 -0.96 2.11 4.60
N SER A 192 -0.27 3.15 5.06
CA SER A 192 -0.06 3.40 6.48
C SER A 192 -1.39 3.60 7.20
N MET A 193 -1.57 2.87 8.30
CA MET A 193 -2.78 2.98 9.11
C MET A 193 -2.83 4.34 9.82
N PRO A 194 -3.97 5.04 9.77
CA PRO A 194 -4.21 6.22 10.59
C PRO A 194 -4.37 5.83 12.08
N GLU A 195 -4.43 6.84 12.96
CA GLU A 195 -4.70 6.60 14.40
C GLU A 195 -6.10 6.04 14.64
N GLU A 196 -7.07 6.40 13.80
CA GLU A 196 -8.47 5.96 13.88
C GLU A 196 -8.84 5.25 12.58
N LEU A 197 -9.26 4.00 12.70
CA LEU A 197 -9.68 3.17 11.58
C LEU A 197 -11.20 3.25 11.40
N PRO A 198 -11.70 3.16 10.16
CA PRO A 198 -13.13 2.95 9.94
C PRO A 198 -13.56 1.60 10.51
N ASN A 199 -14.77 1.54 11.07
CA ASN A 199 -15.36 0.33 11.65
C ASN A 199 -16.04 -0.54 10.58
#